data_d29359695eac743daba5929ac4a7d404
#
_entry.id   d29359695eac743daba5929ac4a7d404
#
_cell.length_a   1.000
_cell.length_b   1.000
_cell.length_c   1.000
_cell.angle_alpha   90.00
_cell.angle_beta   90.00
_cell.angle_gamma   90.00
#
_symmetry.space_group_name_H-M   'P 1'
#
loop_
_entity.id
_entity.type
_entity.pdbx_description
1 polymer ?
#
loop_
_entity_poly.entity_id
_entity_poly.type
_entity_poly.pdbx_seq_one_letter_code
_entity_poly.pdbx_strand_id
1 'polypeptide(L)' 'MVTEVKTTVPGNMWKVLVKEGDMVKKGDPLFIMEVMKTEVHHDAPVDGKVVKVNVVNDQEGIDPGAVAVVIE' A
#
# COMPACT_ATOMS: atom_id res chain seq x y z
N MET A 1 -9.78 15.71 2.26
CA MET A 1 -10.18 14.67 1.29
C MET A 1 -9.39 13.41 1.54
N VAL A 2 -10.00 12.27 1.35
CA VAL A 2 -9.39 10.97 1.62
C VAL A 2 -9.02 10.30 0.31
N THR A 3 -7.80 9.78 0.21
CA THR A 3 -7.34 9.04 -0.96
C THR A 3 -7.12 7.59 -0.57
N GLU A 4 -7.81 6.69 -1.24
CA GLU A 4 -7.64 5.26 -1.05
C GLU A 4 -6.59 4.74 -2.03
N VAL A 5 -5.54 4.12 -1.50
CA VAL A 5 -4.52 3.48 -2.33
C VAL A 5 -4.88 2.00 -2.44
N LYS A 6 -5.24 1.59 -3.65
CA LYS A 6 -5.68 0.23 -3.92
C LYS A 6 -4.58 -0.57 -4.58
N THR A 7 -4.59 -1.87 -4.32
CA THR A 7 -3.71 -2.79 -5.04
C THR A 7 -4.12 -2.83 -6.50
N THR A 8 -3.14 -2.97 -7.38
CA THR A 8 -3.38 -3.02 -8.84
C THR A 8 -3.18 -4.42 -9.42
N VAL A 9 -2.63 -5.33 -8.64
CA VAL A 9 -2.32 -6.69 -9.07
C VAL A 9 -2.67 -7.69 -7.99
N PRO A 10 -3.00 -8.94 -8.35
CA PRO A 10 -3.18 -9.99 -7.34
C PRO A 10 -1.82 -10.50 -6.89
N GLY A 11 -1.70 -10.93 -5.66
CA GLY A 11 -0.45 -11.47 -5.15
C GLY A 11 -0.39 -11.45 -3.64
N ASN A 12 0.84 -11.44 -3.12
CA ASN A 12 1.09 -11.43 -1.70
C ASN A 12 1.70 -10.11 -1.29
N MET A 13 1.36 -9.65 -0.09
CA MET A 13 2.02 -8.49 0.50
C MET A 13 3.37 -8.93 1.05
N TRP A 14 4.44 -8.32 0.57
CA TRP A 14 5.77 -8.65 1.07
C TRP A 14 6.15 -7.75 2.24
N LYS A 15 6.11 -6.43 2.02
CA LYS A 15 6.42 -5.47 3.07
C LYS A 15 5.45 -4.30 3.05
N VAL A 16 5.02 -3.89 4.23
CA VAL A 16 4.29 -2.64 4.43
C VAL A 16 5.27 -1.65 5.04
N LEU A 17 5.50 -0.54 4.35
CA LEU A 17 6.56 0.42 4.70
C LEU A 17 6.05 1.60 5.53
N VAL A 18 4.74 1.72 5.69
CA VAL A 18 4.11 2.82 6.43
C VAL A 18 3.16 2.27 7.49
N LYS A 19 2.82 3.12 8.45
CA LYS A 19 1.85 2.80 9.50
C LYS A 19 0.93 4.00 9.71
N GLU A 20 -0.15 3.78 10.42
CA GLU A 20 -1.07 4.87 10.77
C GLU A 20 -0.33 5.99 11.49
N GLY A 21 -0.56 7.21 11.04
CA GLY A 21 0.08 8.39 11.59
C GLY A 21 1.30 8.87 10.81
N ASP A 22 1.82 8.06 9.89
CA ASP A 22 2.98 8.47 9.09
C ASP A 22 2.60 9.57 8.09
N MET A 23 3.50 10.52 7.92
CA MET A 23 3.38 11.54 6.88
C MET A 23 4.10 11.03 5.64
N VAL A 24 3.45 11.12 4.49
CA VAL A 24 4.00 10.68 3.22
C VAL A 24 3.93 11.79 2.19
N LYS A 25 4.82 11.72 1.21
CA LYS A 25 4.82 12.61 0.06
C LYS A 25 4.57 11.79 -1.19
N LYS A 26 4.01 12.44 -2.19
CA LYS A 26 3.79 11.81 -3.50
C LYS A 26 5.08 11.15 -3.98
N GLY A 27 4.99 9.86 -4.33
CA GLY A 27 6.14 9.07 -4.75
C GLY A 27 6.83 8.27 -3.65
N ASP A 28 6.46 8.50 -2.38
CA ASP A 28 7.03 7.70 -1.29
C ASP A 28 6.50 6.27 -1.36
N PRO A 29 7.34 5.26 -1.17
CA PRO A 29 6.88 3.88 -1.21
C PRO A 29 5.98 3.58 -0.01
N LEU A 30 4.83 2.97 -0.27
CA LEU A 30 3.86 2.61 0.76
C LEU A 30 3.95 1.13 1.11
N PHE A 31 4.01 0.28 0.11
CA PHE A 31 4.12 -1.16 0.32
C PHE A 31 4.67 -1.83 -0.92
N ILE A 32 5.16 -3.04 -0.73
CA ILE A 32 5.72 -3.86 -1.80
C ILE A 32 4.95 -5.18 -1.82
N MET A 33 4.44 -5.54 -3.00
CA MET A 33 3.78 -6.83 -3.21
C MET A 33 4.71 -7.75 -3.99
N GLU A 34 4.58 -9.05 -3.75
CA GLU A 34 5.25 -10.06 -4.55
C GLU A 34 4.23 -10.72 -5.47
N VAL A 35 4.50 -10.65 -6.76
CA VAL A 35 3.67 -11.26 -7.79
C VAL A 35 4.56 -12.10 -8.68
N MET A 36 4.37 -13.42 -8.69
CA MET A 36 5.17 -14.35 -9.49
C MET A 36 6.68 -14.14 -9.32
N LYS A 37 7.13 -13.99 -8.08
CA LYS A 37 8.51 -13.75 -7.69
C LYS A 37 9.08 -12.41 -8.16
N THR A 38 8.20 -11.48 -8.52
CA THR A 38 8.58 -10.12 -8.91
C THR A 38 8.03 -9.15 -7.87
N GLU A 39 8.86 -8.21 -7.46
CA GLU A 39 8.44 -7.15 -6.53
C GLU A 39 7.68 -6.07 -7.29
N VAL A 40 6.50 -5.71 -6.77
CA VAL A 40 5.69 -4.62 -7.32
C VAL A 40 5.54 -3.56 -6.23
N HIS A 41 6.10 -2.39 -6.48
CA HIS A 41 6.08 -1.27 -5.54
C HIS A 41 4.84 -0.41 -5.77
N HIS A 42 4.20 -0.01 -4.67
CA HIS A 42 3.07 0.91 -4.71
C HIS A 42 3.47 2.17 -3.95
N ASP A 43 3.44 3.30 -4.66
CA ASP A 43 3.87 4.58 -4.12
C ASP A 43 2.68 5.46 -3.78
N ALA A 44 2.90 6.44 -2.92
CA ALA A 44 1.86 7.40 -2.56
C ALA A 44 1.48 8.24 -3.78
N PRO A 45 0.20 8.31 -4.14
CA PRO A 45 -0.26 9.14 -5.25
C PRO A 45 -0.40 10.62 -4.89
N VAL A 46 -0.38 10.92 -3.60
CA VAL A 46 -0.56 12.28 -3.08
C VAL A 46 0.26 12.45 -1.80
N ASP A 47 0.48 13.71 -1.42
CA ASP A 47 1.02 14.04 -0.11
C ASP A 47 -0.09 13.92 0.93
N GLY A 48 0.25 13.51 2.14
CA GLY A 48 -0.74 13.47 3.21
C GLY A 48 -0.31 12.61 4.39
N LYS A 49 -1.28 12.33 5.24
CA LYS A 49 -1.08 11.51 6.43
C LYS A 49 -1.78 10.17 6.25
N VAL A 50 -1.07 9.11 6.57
CA VAL A 50 -1.63 7.75 6.54
C VAL A 50 -2.59 7.62 7.73
N VAL A 51 -3.87 7.44 7.45
CA VAL A 51 -4.90 7.34 8.48
C VAL A 51 -5.39 5.91 8.69
N LYS A 52 -5.12 5.04 7.73
CA LYS A 52 -5.50 3.63 7.86
C LYS A 52 -4.58 2.75 7.02
N VAL A 53 -4.19 1.61 7.59
CA VAL A 53 -3.42 0.57 6.89
C VAL A 53 -4.18 -0.74 7.05
N ASN A 54 -4.66 -1.30 5.94
CA ASN A 54 -5.51 -2.50 5.94
C ASN A 54 -4.74 -3.78 5.61
N VAL A 55 -3.43 -3.69 5.44
CA VAL A 55 -2.60 -4.82 5.04
C VAL A 55 -1.47 -5.01 6.04
N VAL A 56 -0.93 -6.21 6.10
CA VAL A 56 0.19 -6.54 6.99
C VAL A 56 1.28 -7.23 6.18
N ASN A 57 2.50 -7.25 6.74
CA ASN A 57 3.62 -7.97 6.14
C ASN A 57 3.27 -9.44 5.96
N ASP A 58 3.72 -10.01 4.85
CA ASP A 58 3.53 -11.43 4.52
C ASP A 58 2.07 -11.86 4.37
N GLN A 59 1.15 -10.94 4.17
CA GLN A 59 -0.25 -11.27 3.92
C GLN A 59 -0.38 -11.93 2.54
N GLU A 60 -1.04 -13.08 2.49
CA GLU A 60 -1.24 -13.84 1.25
C GLU A 60 -2.62 -13.60 0.66
N GLY A 61 -2.74 -13.85 -0.65
CA GLY A 61 -4.04 -13.89 -1.31
C GLY A 61 -4.71 -12.54 -1.44
N ILE A 62 -3.97 -11.51 -1.77
CA ILE A 62 -4.53 -10.16 -1.96
C ILE A 62 -5.06 -10.03 -3.37
N ASP A 63 -6.32 -9.61 -3.49
CA ASP A 63 -6.97 -9.37 -4.78
C ASP A 63 -6.65 -7.95 -5.28
N PRO A 64 -6.68 -7.74 -6.62
CA PRO A 64 -6.58 -6.38 -7.15
C PRO A 64 -7.79 -5.55 -6.76
N GLY A 65 -7.58 -4.28 -6.54
CA GLY A 65 -8.63 -3.36 -6.11
C GLY A 65 -8.89 -3.34 -4.61
N ALA A 66 -8.10 -4.08 -3.82
CA ALA A 66 -8.20 -4.03 -2.38
C ALA A 66 -7.62 -2.71 -1.85
N VAL A 67 -8.35 -2.04 -0.96
CA VAL A 67 -7.86 -0.81 -0.32
C VAL A 67 -6.79 -1.18 0.70
N ALA A 68 -5.55 -0.84 0.39
CA ALA A 68 -4.41 -1.19 1.25
C ALA A 68 -4.09 -0.09 2.25
N VAL A 69 -4.05 1.16 1.79
CA VAL A 69 -3.68 2.32 2.61
C VAL A 69 -4.64 3.45 2.31
N VAL A 70 -4.99 4.21 3.33
CA VAL A 70 -5.82 5.43 3.17
C VAL A 70 -5.00 6.62 3.64
N ILE A 71 -4.93 7.64 2.79
CA ILE A 71 -4.19 8.88 3.03
C ILE A 71 -5.18 10.05 3.09
N GLU A 72 -4.99 10.88 4.07
CA GLU A 72 -5.83 12.07 4.24
C GLU A 72 -5.05 13.37 4.07
#